data_cc571a9124873b82c3102b95673da107
#
_entry.id   cc571a9124873b82c3102b95673da107
#
_cell.length_a   1.000
_cell.length_b   1.000
_cell.length_c   1.000
_cell.angle_alpha   90.00
_cell.angle_beta   90.00
_cell.angle_gamma   90.00
#
_symmetry.space_group_name_H-M   'P 1'
#
loop_
_entity.id
_entity.type
_entity.pdbx_description
1 polymer ?
#
loop_
_entity_poly.entity_id
_entity_poly.type
_entity_poly.pdbx_seq_one_letter_code
_entity_poly.pdbx_strand_id
1 'polypeptide(L)'
;MRRLSLLLFFIVVVTAPLTAAAQSRVGVLLYGTPATDPNFASFRAGLADLGYVEGRNILLEIRGAEGKPERLPDLARELVGLKPNLIYALGGDVAPSIKSATSTIPIVVSVSLDPVQAGLVGGLARPGGNITGVTLVSSDLAAKRLQFLKETAPAISRVAVLWNPAHPDFEYKETLVAGQRLGVAVQSLEVGNVGDFDAAFRAAAAARAEAIIVASSRQMLLNRQQITDLAARHRILLVSGWGPWAESGALLSYGPDLNAIIRSSAIHVDKILKGAKPGELPFEQPTKFDLVINLRTARAFGLTIPQSLAARADKVIE
;
A
#
# COMPACT_ATOMS: atom_id res chain seq x y z
N MET A 1 -35.62 -81.32 -8.76
CA MET A 1 -34.94 -80.41 -9.70
C MET A 1 -35.26 -78.97 -9.27
N ARG A 2 -34.32 -78.33 -8.50
CA ARG A 2 -34.48 -76.97 -7.98
C ARG A 2 -33.80 -76.01 -8.97
N ARG A 3 -34.57 -75.06 -9.54
CA ARG A 3 -34.05 -74.01 -10.42
C ARG A 3 -33.56 -72.87 -9.55
N LEU A 4 -32.24 -72.57 -9.61
CA LEU A 4 -31.59 -71.43 -8.97
C LEU A 4 -31.69 -70.23 -9.89
N SER A 5 -32.50 -69.24 -9.55
CA SER A 5 -32.57 -67.97 -10.28
C SER A 5 -31.48 -67.02 -9.78
N LEU A 6 -30.49 -66.72 -10.60
CA LEU A 6 -29.46 -65.69 -10.35
C LEU A 6 -30.03 -64.32 -10.68
N LEU A 7 -30.25 -63.48 -9.65
CA LEU A 7 -30.53 -62.04 -9.82
C LEU A 7 -29.23 -61.30 -10.00
N LEU A 8 -28.99 -60.80 -11.23
CA LEU A 8 -27.89 -59.87 -11.48
C LEU A 8 -28.31 -58.45 -11.04
N PHE A 9 -27.67 -57.92 -10.02
CA PHE A 9 -27.80 -56.53 -9.62
C PHE A 9 -26.86 -55.68 -10.50
N PHE A 10 -27.45 -54.86 -11.42
CA PHE A 10 -26.73 -53.87 -12.16
C PHE A 10 -26.52 -52.64 -11.26
N ILE A 11 -25.28 -52.37 -10.80
CA ILE A 11 -24.91 -51.10 -10.14
C ILE A 11 -24.68 -50.06 -11.26
N VAL A 12 -25.64 -49.16 -11.43
CA VAL A 12 -25.48 -48.00 -12.27
C VAL A 12 -24.66 -46.95 -11.50
N VAL A 13 -23.37 -46.84 -11.78
CA VAL A 13 -22.51 -45.76 -11.26
C VAL A 13 -22.88 -44.53 -12.06
N VAL A 14 -23.70 -43.66 -11.46
CA VAL A 14 -23.96 -42.31 -11.99
C VAL A 14 -22.71 -41.44 -11.73
N THR A 15 -21.83 -41.35 -12.70
CA THR A 15 -20.75 -40.37 -12.70
C THR A 15 -21.37 -39.01 -13.00
N ALA A 16 -21.67 -38.22 -11.96
CA ALA A 16 -21.99 -36.80 -12.14
C ALA A 16 -20.77 -36.11 -12.78
N PRO A 17 -20.94 -35.37 -13.87
CA PRO A 17 -19.85 -34.59 -14.42
C PRO A 17 -19.42 -33.59 -13.35
N LEU A 18 -18.16 -33.62 -12.91
CA LEU A 18 -17.53 -32.54 -12.16
C LEU A 18 -17.51 -31.35 -13.13
N THR A 19 -18.51 -30.49 -13.04
CA THR A 19 -18.45 -29.18 -13.70
C THR A 19 -17.26 -28.45 -13.05
N ALA A 20 -16.16 -28.34 -13.81
CA ALA A 20 -15.06 -27.48 -13.40
C ALA A 20 -15.66 -26.09 -13.21
N ALA A 21 -15.74 -25.63 -11.97
CA ALA A 21 -16.19 -24.27 -11.66
C ALA A 21 -15.32 -23.33 -12.49
N ALA A 22 -15.96 -22.45 -13.26
CA ALA A 22 -15.25 -21.53 -14.12
C ALA A 22 -14.27 -20.72 -13.25
N GLN A 23 -12.99 -20.82 -13.56
CA GLN A 23 -11.93 -20.17 -12.82
C GLN A 23 -12.08 -18.65 -12.95
N SER A 24 -12.21 -17.94 -11.81
CA SER A 24 -12.29 -16.48 -11.83
C SER A 24 -10.96 -15.90 -12.26
N ARG A 25 -10.96 -15.02 -13.27
CA ARG A 25 -9.75 -14.32 -13.74
C ARG A 25 -9.65 -12.96 -13.09
N VAL A 26 -8.55 -12.69 -12.38
CA VAL A 26 -8.25 -11.41 -11.72
C VAL A 26 -6.99 -10.83 -12.31
N GLY A 27 -7.11 -9.64 -12.92
CA GLY A 27 -5.95 -8.85 -13.32
C GLY A 27 -5.28 -8.26 -12.08
N VAL A 28 -3.95 -8.20 -12.05
CA VAL A 28 -3.19 -7.58 -10.96
C VAL A 28 -2.18 -6.62 -11.55
N LEU A 29 -2.26 -5.33 -11.14
CA LEU A 29 -1.32 -4.30 -11.57
C LEU A 29 -0.48 -3.82 -10.38
N LEU A 30 0.85 -3.91 -10.51
CA LEU A 30 1.83 -3.58 -9.47
C LEU A 30 2.82 -2.53 -9.96
N TYR A 31 3.27 -1.66 -9.04
CA TYR A 31 4.39 -0.75 -9.30
C TYR A 31 5.73 -1.48 -9.41
N GLY A 32 5.97 -2.42 -8.50
CA GLY A 32 7.23 -3.17 -8.39
C GLY A 32 7.25 -4.47 -9.19
N THR A 33 8.14 -5.38 -8.79
CA THR A 33 8.30 -6.72 -9.36
C THR A 33 7.44 -7.71 -8.58
N PRO A 34 6.53 -8.45 -9.24
CA PRO A 34 5.57 -9.34 -8.54
C PRO A 34 6.22 -10.37 -7.60
N ALA A 35 7.38 -10.92 -8.00
CA ALA A 35 8.06 -11.98 -7.25
C ALA A 35 8.66 -11.49 -5.92
N THR A 36 8.96 -10.19 -5.80
CA THR A 36 9.69 -9.62 -4.65
C THR A 36 8.87 -8.61 -3.85
N ASP A 37 7.62 -8.35 -4.24
CA ASP A 37 6.75 -7.40 -3.55
C ASP A 37 6.09 -8.05 -2.32
N PRO A 38 6.52 -7.71 -1.08
CA PRO A 38 6.00 -8.33 0.13
C PRO A 38 4.53 -8.01 0.37
N ASN A 39 4.06 -6.86 -0.10
CA ASN A 39 2.68 -6.45 0.06
C ASN A 39 1.75 -7.21 -0.89
N PHE A 40 2.23 -7.57 -2.08
CA PHE A 40 1.50 -8.47 -2.97
C PHE A 40 1.37 -9.88 -2.35
N ALA A 41 2.40 -10.35 -1.65
CA ALA A 41 2.30 -11.60 -0.88
C ALA A 41 1.20 -11.55 0.19
N SER A 42 1.01 -10.40 0.88
CA SER A 42 -0.07 -10.20 1.84
C SER A 42 -1.46 -10.26 1.18
N PHE A 43 -1.62 -9.68 -0.02
CA PHE A 43 -2.86 -9.80 -0.80
C PHE A 43 -3.16 -11.26 -1.17
N ARG A 44 -2.15 -12.01 -1.68
CA ARG A 44 -2.30 -13.44 -2.00
C ARG A 44 -2.69 -14.26 -0.77
N ALA A 45 -2.12 -13.96 0.39
CA ALA A 45 -2.50 -14.59 1.64
C ALA A 45 -3.97 -14.30 2.00
N GLY A 46 -4.45 -13.06 1.80
CA GLY A 46 -5.85 -12.70 2.00
C GLY A 46 -6.81 -13.47 1.07
N LEU A 47 -6.42 -13.69 -0.18
CA LEU A 47 -7.19 -14.56 -1.09
C LEU A 47 -7.21 -16.01 -0.61
N ALA A 48 -6.07 -16.53 -0.14
CA ALA A 48 -5.97 -17.89 0.38
C ALA A 48 -6.85 -18.11 1.62
N ASP A 49 -6.92 -17.12 2.54
CA ASP A 49 -7.82 -17.17 3.71
C ASP A 49 -9.31 -17.32 3.33
N LEU A 50 -9.67 -16.76 2.16
CA LEU A 50 -11.02 -16.83 1.62
C LEU A 50 -11.27 -18.08 0.75
N GLY A 51 -10.27 -19.00 0.69
CA GLY A 51 -10.38 -20.26 -0.04
C GLY A 51 -10.04 -20.17 -1.51
N TYR A 52 -9.45 -19.04 -1.98
CA TYR A 52 -8.96 -18.94 -3.34
C TYR A 52 -7.60 -19.60 -3.47
N VAL A 53 -7.47 -20.51 -4.45
CA VAL A 53 -6.25 -21.23 -4.76
C VAL A 53 -5.90 -20.96 -6.22
N GLU A 54 -4.75 -20.31 -6.43
CA GLU A 54 -4.28 -19.96 -7.77
C GLU A 54 -4.08 -21.23 -8.64
N GLY A 55 -4.55 -21.18 -9.87
CA GLY A 55 -4.55 -22.32 -10.78
C GLY A 55 -5.71 -23.30 -10.57
N ARG A 56 -6.48 -23.22 -9.47
CA ARG A 56 -7.62 -24.08 -9.20
C ARG A 56 -8.97 -23.37 -9.38
N ASN A 57 -9.23 -22.32 -8.62
CA ASN A 57 -10.49 -21.57 -8.64
C ASN A 57 -10.31 -20.05 -8.91
N ILE A 58 -9.07 -19.59 -8.96
CA ILE A 58 -8.70 -18.23 -9.34
C ILE A 58 -7.46 -18.27 -10.25
N LEU A 59 -7.42 -17.39 -11.26
CA LEU A 59 -6.28 -17.13 -12.12
C LEU A 59 -5.85 -15.69 -11.93
N LEU A 60 -4.59 -15.46 -11.53
CA LEU A 60 -4.01 -14.13 -11.40
C LEU A 60 -3.19 -13.78 -12.64
N GLU A 61 -3.68 -12.79 -13.40
CA GLU A 61 -2.97 -12.21 -14.55
C GLU A 61 -2.17 -11.01 -14.07
N ILE A 62 -0.89 -11.22 -13.79
CA ILE A 62 -0.07 -10.24 -13.07
C ILE A 62 0.77 -9.43 -14.04
N ARG A 63 0.79 -8.10 -13.86
CA ARG A 63 1.69 -7.16 -14.54
C ARG A 63 2.38 -6.27 -13.51
N GLY A 64 3.69 -6.18 -13.60
CA GLY A 64 4.53 -5.34 -12.76
C GLY A 64 5.29 -4.31 -13.60
N ALA A 65 5.29 -3.06 -13.17
CA ALA A 65 6.03 -2.00 -13.83
C ALA A 65 7.55 -2.04 -13.56
N GLU A 66 8.01 -2.87 -12.60
CA GLU A 66 9.43 -3.02 -12.23
C GLU A 66 10.07 -1.68 -11.80
N GLY A 67 9.30 -0.85 -11.11
CA GLY A 67 9.73 0.49 -10.66
C GLY A 67 9.74 1.55 -11.75
N LYS A 68 9.19 1.27 -12.93
CA LYS A 68 9.11 2.16 -14.10
C LYS A 68 7.68 2.63 -14.32
N PRO A 69 7.26 3.74 -13.71
CA PRO A 69 5.87 4.21 -13.74
C PRO A 69 5.36 4.49 -15.17
N GLU A 70 6.24 4.84 -16.10
CA GLU A 70 5.90 5.06 -17.51
C GLU A 70 5.33 3.81 -18.21
N ARG A 71 5.55 2.61 -17.66
CA ARG A 71 4.99 1.34 -18.17
C ARG A 71 3.54 1.10 -17.73
N LEU A 72 3.10 1.75 -16.65
CA LEU A 72 1.79 1.48 -16.05
C LEU A 72 0.60 1.65 -17.01
N PRO A 73 0.54 2.69 -17.87
CA PRO A 73 -0.58 2.83 -18.80
C PRO A 73 -0.69 1.68 -19.82
N ASP A 74 0.43 1.16 -20.31
CA ASP A 74 0.45 0.07 -21.27
C ASP A 74 0.05 -1.25 -20.61
N LEU A 75 0.62 -1.54 -19.44
CA LEU A 75 0.30 -2.72 -18.65
C LEU A 75 -1.17 -2.74 -18.21
N ALA A 76 -1.75 -1.57 -17.90
CA ALA A 76 -3.17 -1.44 -17.61
C ALA A 76 -4.03 -1.81 -18.82
N ARG A 77 -3.67 -1.33 -20.02
CA ARG A 77 -4.37 -1.67 -21.27
C ARG A 77 -4.27 -3.16 -21.61
N GLU A 78 -3.10 -3.76 -21.40
CA GLU A 78 -2.93 -5.21 -21.56
C GLU A 78 -3.89 -5.99 -20.66
N LEU A 79 -3.94 -5.66 -19.36
CA LEU A 79 -4.83 -6.31 -18.40
C LEU A 79 -6.31 -6.17 -18.80
N VAL A 80 -6.73 -4.99 -19.22
CA VAL A 80 -8.10 -4.74 -19.71
C VAL A 80 -8.40 -5.60 -20.95
N GLY A 81 -7.43 -5.75 -21.85
CA GLY A 81 -7.55 -6.60 -23.05
C GLY A 81 -7.81 -8.08 -22.75
N LEU A 82 -7.36 -8.58 -21.59
CA LEU A 82 -7.61 -9.95 -21.12
C LEU A 82 -9.05 -10.17 -20.62
N LYS A 83 -9.86 -9.10 -20.49
CA LYS A 83 -11.25 -9.11 -20.01
C LYS A 83 -11.41 -9.90 -18.70
N PRO A 84 -10.66 -9.56 -17.63
CA PRO A 84 -10.78 -10.23 -16.35
C PRO A 84 -12.14 -9.92 -15.69
N ASN A 85 -12.53 -10.71 -14.70
CA ASN A 85 -13.71 -10.46 -13.88
C ASN A 85 -13.57 -9.18 -13.04
N LEU A 86 -12.36 -8.88 -12.59
CA LEU A 86 -11.97 -7.64 -11.93
C LEU A 86 -10.47 -7.41 -12.04
N ILE A 87 -10.02 -6.20 -11.71
CA ILE A 87 -8.59 -5.85 -11.62
C ILE A 87 -8.28 -5.35 -10.22
N TYR A 88 -7.22 -5.90 -9.62
CA TYR A 88 -6.62 -5.41 -8.37
C TYR A 88 -5.43 -4.51 -8.69
N ALA A 89 -5.40 -3.31 -8.12
CA ALA A 89 -4.31 -2.35 -8.29
C ALA A 89 -3.68 -1.99 -6.93
N LEU A 90 -2.39 -2.28 -6.76
CA LEU A 90 -1.66 -2.06 -5.52
C LEU A 90 -0.81 -0.79 -5.59
N GLY A 91 -1.33 0.27 -4.99
CA GLY A 91 -0.65 1.56 -4.83
C GLY A 91 -1.40 2.74 -5.45
N GLY A 92 -1.27 3.89 -4.82
CA GLY A 92 -1.76 5.15 -5.33
C GLY A 92 -1.05 5.59 -6.62
N ASP A 93 0.20 5.15 -6.80
CA ASP A 93 0.98 5.34 -8.05
C ASP A 93 0.37 4.56 -9.23
N VAL A 94 -0.36 3.48 -8.95
CA VAL A 94 -0.90 2.54 -9.96
C VAL A 94 -2.35 2.84 -10.32
N ALA A 95 -3.15 3.26 -9.33
CA ALA A 95 -4.59 3.43 -9.46
C ALA A 95 -5.03 4.37 -10.60
N PRO A 96 -4.38 5.51 -10.89
CA PRO A 96 -4.75 6.40 -12.00
C PRO A 96 -4.67 5.71 -13.37
N SER A 97 -3.64 4.87 -13.60
CA SER A 97 -3.45 4.17 -14.87
C SER A 97 -4.57 3.19 -15.16
N ILE A 98 -4.97 2.40 -14.15
CA ILE A 98 -6.07 1.44 -14.37
C ILE A 98 -7.44 2.10 -14.43
N LYS A 99 -7.66 3.18 -13.67
CA LYS A 99 -8.88 4.00 -13.78
C LYS A 99 -9.06 4.54 -15.19
N SER A 100 -7.99 5.03 -15.81
CA SER A 100 -8.02 5.58 -17.17
C SER A 100 -8.23 4.52 -18.25
N ALA A 101 -7.84 3.26 -17.98
CA ALA A 101 -7.90 2.16 -18.94
C ALA A 101 -9.31 1.52 -19.05
N THR A 102 -10.12 1.60 -18.00
CA THR A 102 -11.48 1.02 -18.03
C THR A 102 -12.45 1.73 -17.09
N SER A 103 -13.70 1.88 -17.54
CA SER A 103 -14.82 2.37 -16.72
C SER A 103 -15.85 1.28 -16.41
N THR A 104 -15.66 0.06 -16.91
CA THR A 104 -16.66 -1.02 -16.82
C THR A 104 -16.16 -2.24 -16.03
N ILE A 105 -14.88 -2.63 -16.18
CA ILE A 105 -14.32 -3.74 -15.41
C ILE A 105 -14.21 -3.28 -13.95
N PRO A 106 -14.73 -4.06 -12.98
CA PRO A 106 -14.55 -3.80 -11.55
C PRO A 106 -13.08 -3.64 -11.16
N ILE A 107 -12.77 -2.66 -10.31
CA ILE A 107 -11.43 -2.39 -9.83
C ILE A 107 -11.43 -2.38 -8.30
N VAL A 108 -10.52 -3.13 -7.70
CA VAL A 108 -10.21 -3.06 -6.27
C VAL A 108 -8.83 -2.42 -6.12
N VAL A 109 -8.73 -1.36 -5.32
CA VAL A 109 -7.45 -0.68 -5.07
C VAL A 109 -7.02 -0.78 -3.62
N SER A 110 -5.70 -0.83 -3.38
CA SER A 110 -5.10 -0.58 -2.07
C SER A 110 -4.20 0.65 -2.20
N VAL A 111 -4.63 1.79 -1.64
CA VAL A 111 -3.97 3.09 -1.86
C VAL A 111 -3.59 3.78 -0.55
N SER A 112 -2.51 4.55 -0.57
CA SER A 112 -2.07 5.37 0.57
C SER A 112 -2.86 6.67 0.72
N LEU A 113 -3.32 7.20 -0.40
CA LEU A 113 -3.97 8.50 -0.58
C LEU A 113 -5.45 8.49 -0.20
N ASP A 114 -6.06 9.69 -0.09
CA ASP A 114 -7.51 9.85 -0.06
C ASP A 114 -8.07 9.62 -1.49
N PRO A 115 -8.88 8.56 -1.72
CA PRO A 115 -9.36 8.24 -3.05
C PRO A 115 -10.42 9.23 -3.58
N VAL A 116 -11.04 10.03 -2.71
CA VAL A 116 -11.97 11.10 -3.12
C VAL A 116 -11.20 12.32 -3.59
N GLN A 117 -10.24 12.80 -2.79
CA GLN A 117 -9.39 13.93 -3.15
C GLN A 117 -8.54 13.64 -4.40
N ALA A 118 -8.07 12.39 -4.56
CA ALA A 118 -7.38 11.94 -5.77
C ALA A 118 -8.30 11.74 -6.98
N GLY A 119 -9.60 12.01 -6.82
CA GLY A 119 -10.58 11.86 -7.90
C GLY A 119 -10.81 10.43 -8.35
N LEU A 120 -10.44 9.42 -7.57
CA LEU A 120 -10.67 8.01 -7.93
C LEU A 120 -12.14 7.64 -7.82
N VAL A 121 -12.83 8.15 -6.79
CA VAL A 121 -14.24 7.85 -6.47
C VAL A 121 -15.00 9.09 -6.01
N GLY A 122 -16.32 9.03 -6.02
CA GLY A 122 -17.18 10.14 -5.57
C GLY A 122 -17.34 10.25 -4.06
N GLY A 123 -17.09 9.18 -3.30
CA GLY A 123 -17.19 9.15 -1.84
C GLY A 123 -16.75 7.81 -1.27
N LEU A 124 -16.32 7.79 0.01
CA LEU A 124 -15.83 6.57 0.65
C LEU A 124 -16.95 5.57 0.96
N ALA A 125 -18.09 6.06 1.46
CA ALA A 125 -19.22 5.21 1.81
C ALA A 125 -19.96 4.65 0.59
N ARG A 126 -19.98 5.39 -0.51
CA ARG A 126 -20.57 5.00 -1.81
C ARG A 126 -19.67 5.50 -2.94
N PRO A 127 -18.74 4.67 -3.41
CA PRO A 127 -17.80 5.05 -4.46
C PRO A 127 -18.46 5.47 -5.78
N GLY A 128 -19.58 4.85 -6.15
CA GLY A 128 -20.46 5.30 -7.24
C GLY A 128 -20.04 4.89 -8.66
N GLY A 129 -18.88 4.27 -8.83
CA GLY A 129 -18.36 3.83 -10.13
C GLY A 129 -17.95 2.36 -10.13
N ASN A 130 -16.91 2.05 -10.89
CA ASN A 130 -16.35 0.70 -10.98
C ASN A 130 -15.16 0.46 -10.03
N ILE A 131 -14.84 1.41 -9.13
CA ILE A 131 -13.69 1.35 -8.21
C ILE A 131 -14.17 1.27 -6.76
N THR A 132 -13.56 0.36 -5.99
CA THR A 132 -13.65 0.28 -4.53
C THR A 132 -12.30 -0.21 -3.97
N GLY A 133 -12.18 -0.40 -2.66
CA GLY A 133 -10.98 -0.97 -2.06
C GLY A 133 -10.70 -0.47 -0.66
N VAL A 134 -9.41 -0.31 -0.36
CA VAL A 134 -8.92 0.13 0.95
C VAL A 134 -8.03 1.36 0.81
N THR A 135 -8.07 2.26 1.79
CA THR A 135 -7.13 3.40 1.89
C THR A 135 -6.38 3.35 3.21
N LEU A 136 -5.13 3.80 3.19
CA LEU A 136 -4.25 3.88 4.36
C LEU A 136 -4.32 5.25 5.06
N VAL A 137 -5.15 6.17 4.57
CA VAL A 137 -5.36 7.54 5.06
C VAL A 137 -4.06 8.28 5.43
N SER A 138 -3.02 8.10 4.62
CA SER A 138 -1.67 8.57 4.96
C SER A 138 -1.57 10.09 5.10
N SER A 139 -2.32 10.85 4.30
CA SER A 139 -2.36 12.32 4.37
C SER A 139 -2.87 12.82 5.71
N ASP A 140 -3.92 12.19 6.28
CA ASP A 140 -4.50 12.56 7.56
C ASP A 140 -3.52 12.39 8.74
N LEU A 141 -2.53 11.50 8.58
CA LEU A 141 -1.53 11.20 9.59
C LEU A 141 -0.27 12.07 9.50
N ALA A 142 -0.12 12.88 8.44
CA ALA A 142 1.08 13.68 8.20
C ALA A 142 1.40 14.64 9.35
N ALA A 143 0.40 15.38 9.83
CA ALA A 143 0.53 16.28 10.98
C ALA A 143 0.98 15.54 12.25
N LYS A 144 0.46 14.33 12.48
CA LYS A 144 0.79 13.52 13.65
C LYS A 144 2.22 12.99 13.60
N ARG A 145 2.72 12.64 12.42
CA ARG A 145 4.13 12.24 12.22
C ARG A 145 5.08 13.39 12.57
N LEU A 146 4.79 14.62 12.13
CA LEU A 146 5.58 15.79 12.47
C LEU A 146 5.49 16.10 13.97
N GLN A 147 4.32 15.93 14.60
CA GLN A 147 4.16 16.08 16.04
C GLN A 147 5.05 15.09 16.82
N PHE A 148 5.02 13.80 16.47
CA PHE A 148 5.88 12.78 17.11
C PHE A 148 7.37 13.07 16.94
N LEU A 149 7.76 13.54 15.74
CA LEU A 149 9.14 13.98 15.51
C LEU A 149 9.51 15.14 16.44
N LYS A 150 8.64 16.12 16.59
CA LYS A 150 8.85 17.28 17.48
C LYS A 150 8.85 16.89 18.96
N GLU A 151 8.03 15.91 19.39
CA GLU A 151 8.07 15.34 20.72
C GLU A 151 9.41 14.62 20.99
N THR A 152 9.94 13.91 19.98
CA THR A 152 11.20 13.17 20.07
C THR A 152 12.42 14.11 20.09
N ALA A 153 12.40 15.16 19.30
CA ALA A 153 13.47 16.13 19.14
C ALA A 153 12.93 17.57 19.16
N PRO A 154 12.65 18.13 20.37
CA PRO A 154 11.99 19.42 20.52
C PRO A 154 12.71 20.61 19.87
N ALA A 155 14.05 20.53 19.71
CA ALA A 155 14.84 21.56 19.06
C ALA A 155 14.70 21.61 17.52
N ILE A 156 14.12 20.57 16.89
CA ILE A 156 13.95 20.54 15.44
C ILE A 156 13.16 21.76 14.96
N SER A 157 13.71 22.43 13.97
CA SER A 157 13.16 23.65 13.38
C SER A 157 13.09 23.61 11.85
N ARG A 158 13.80 22.67 11.18
CA ARG A 158 13.85 22.51 9.74
C ARG A 158 13.65 21.04 9.35
N VAL A 159 12.59 20.78 8.62
CA VAL A 159 12.24 19.46 8.12
C VAL A 159 12.07 19.53 6.62
N ALA A 160 12.45 18.49 5.91
CA ALA A 160 12.13 18.35 4.51
C ALA A 160 11.08 17.23 4.30
N VAL A 161 10.31 17.29 3.23
CA VAL A 161 9.39 16.23 2.81
C VAL A 161 9.87 15.67 1.49
N LEU A 162 10.23 14.39 1.48
CA LEU A 162 10.59 13.66 0.26
C LEU A 162 9.32 13.05 -0.33
N TRP A 163 8.94 13.50 -1.53
CA TRP A 163 7.67 13.11 -2.14
C TRP A 163 7.75 13.09 -3.67
N ASN A 164 6.83 12.37 -4.31
CA ASN A 164 6.72 12.31 -5.77
C ASN A 164 5.53 13.17 -6.22
N PRO A 165 5.73 14.25 -7.00
CA PRO A 165 4.66 15.12 -7.46
C PRO A 165 3.65 14.43 -8.40
N ALA A 166 4.03 13.31 -9.03
CA ALA A 166 3.12 12.49 -9.83
C ALA A 166 2.24 11.56 -8.99
N HIS A 167 2.56 11.34 -7.70
CA HIS A 167 1.72 10.58 -6.78
C HIS A 167 0.62 11.49 -6.23
N PRO A 168 -0.67 11.16 -6.41
CA PRO A 168 -1.77 12.07 -6.09
C PRO A 168 -2.13 12.03 -4.60
N ASP A 169 -1.18 12.35 -3.71
CA ASP A 169 -1.42 12.51 -2.27
C ASP A 169 -1.17 13.94 -1.80
N PHE A 170 -1.56 14.22 -0.56
CA PHE A 170 -1.49 15.53 0.04
C PHE A 170 -0.56 15.58 1.27
N GLU A 171 0.23 14.53 1.54
CA GLU A 171 1.10 14.47 2.72
C GLU A 171 2.05 15.67 2.82
N TYR A 172 2.61 16.12 1.70
CA TYR A 172 3.46 17.31 1.70
C TYR A 172 2.69 18.55 2.16
N LYS A 173 1.50 18.79 1.60
CA LYS A 173 0.67 19.97 1.94
C LYS A 173 0.24 19.93 3.41
N GLU A 174 -0.20 18.77 3.89
CA GLU A 174 -0.60 18.59 5.29
C GLU A 174 0.59 18.77 6.24
N THR A 175 1.78 18.27 5.87
CA THR A 175 3.00 18.50 6.64
C THR A 175 3.39 19.98 6.67
N LEU A 176 3.23 20.70 5.55
CA LEU A 176 3.51 22.14 5.48
C LEU A 176 2.60 22.93 6.42
N VAL A 177 1.29 22.64 6.42
CA VAL A 177 0.31 23.26 7.34
C VAL A 177 0.64 22.94 8.80
N ALA A 178 0.98 21.68 9.10
CA ALA A 178 1.40 21.28 10.44
C ALA A 178 2.70 21.97 10.88
N GLY A 179 3.66 22.13 9.96
CA GLY A 179 4.92 22.84 10.19
C GLY A 179 4.69 24.30 10.63
N GLN A 180 3.81 25.02 9.96
CA GLN A 180 3.44 26.39 10.33
C GLN A 180 2.90 26.47 11.76
N ARG A 181 2.05 25.50 12.17
CA ARG A 181 1.47 25.46 13.53
C ARG A 181 2.49 25.09 14.62
N LEU A 182 3.51 24.30 14.27
CA LEU A 182 4.52 23.79 15.19
C LEU A 182 5.82 24.61 15.18
N GLY A 183 5.88 25.70 14.40
CA GLY A 183 7.09 26.51 14.24
C GLY A 183 8.24 25.76 13.57
N VAL A 184 7.94 24.89 12.59
CA VAL A 184 8.90 24.10 11.84
C VAL A 184 8.88 24.54 10.38
N ALA A 185 10.02 24.95 9.84
CA ALA A 185 10.18 25.22 8.42
C ALA A 185 10.15 23.90 7.63
N VAL A 186 9.33 23.83 6.58
CA VAL A 186 9.16 22.61 5.76
C VAL A 186 9.65 22.89 4.35
N GLN A 187 10.67 22.12 3.91
CA GLN A 187 11.22 22.14 2.55
C GLN A 187 10.58 21.05 1.70
N SER A 188 10.23 21.34 0.44
CA SER A 188 9.87 20.34 -0.57
C SER A 188 11.11 19.68 -1.16
N LEU A 189 11.12 18.34 -1.24
CA LEU A 189 12.10 17.55 -1.98
C LEU A 189 11.34 16.66 -2.96
N GLU A 190 11.17 17.17 -4.16
CA GLU A 190 10.46 16.48 -5.23
C GLU A 190 11.37 15.46 -5.90
N VAL A 191 10.88 14.21 -6.06
CA VAL A 191 11.61 13.13 -6.72
C VAL A 191 10.65 12.38 -7.66
N GLY A 192 10.92 12.44 -8.95
CA GLY A 192 10.13 11.76 -9.97
C GLY A 192 10.55 10.30 -10.16
N ASN A 193 11.82 10.01 -9.88
CA ASN A 193 12.40 8.68 -10.07
C ASN A 193 13.52 8.40 -9.04
N VAL A 194 14.01 7.15 -9.02
CA VAL A 194 15.03 6.69 -8.06
C VAL A 194 16.37 7.45 -8.19
N GLY A 195 16.72 7.92 -9.40
CA GLY A 195 17.94 8.69 -9.65
C GLY A 195 17.98 10.04 -8.98
N ASP A 196 16.82 10.58 -8.58
CA ASP A 196 16.71 11.91 -7.96
C ASP A 196 17.08 11.91 -6.47
N PHE A 197 17.09 10.74 -5.81
CA PHE A 197 17.29 10.64 -4.36
C PHE A 197 18.59 11.28 -3.89
N ASP A 198 19.72 11.01 -4.53
CA ASP A 198 21.02 11.60 -4.14
C ASP A 198 21.01 13.14 -4.22
N ALA A 199 20.38 13.69 -5.26
CA ALA A 199 20.24 15.15 -5.42
C ALA A 199 19.32 15.75 -4.33
N ALA A 200 18.21 15.08 -4.01
CA ALA A 200 17.29 15.50 -2.98
C ALA A 200 17.96 15.52 -1.58
N PHE A 201 18.76 14.50 -1.25
CA PHE A 201 19.48 14.47 0.02
C PHE A 201 20.60 15.52 0.10
N ARG A 202 21.31 15.80 -0.99
CA ARG A 202 22.25 16.94 -1.03
C ARG A 202 21.54 18.28 -0.84
N ALA A 203 20.36 18.47 -1.45
CA ALA A 203 19.57 19.70 -1.26
C ALA A 203 19.06 19.83 0.19
N ALA A 204 18.62 18.73 0.81
CA ALA A 204 18.24 18.72 2.23
C ALA A 204 19.41 19.12 3.14
N ALA A 205 20.60 18.53 2.91
CA ALA A 205 21.80 18.84 3.68
C ALA A 205 22.25 20.31 3.50
N ALA A 206 22.23 20.83 2.27
CA ALA A 206 22.54 22.23 1.96
C ALA A 206 21.59 23.20 2.69
N ALA A 207 20.30 22.86 2.78
CA ALA A 207 19.29 23.62 3.52
C ALA A 207 19.34 23.35 5.04
N ARG A 208 20.27 22.51 5.51
CA ARG A 208 20.42 22.12 6.91
C ARG A 208 19.13 21.49 7.48
N ALA A 209 18.45 20.66 6.69
CA ALA A 209 17.32 19.89 7.17
C ALA A 209 17.79 18.92 8.26
N GLU A 210 17.09 18.91 9.39
CA GLU A 210 17.42 18.07 10.56
C GLU A 210 16.72 16.71 10.47
N ALA A 211 15.58 16.68 9.73
CA ALA A 211 14.86 15.46 9.43
C ALA A 211 14.20 15.50 8.04
N ILE A 212 13.94 14.33 7.51
CA ILE A 212 13.11 14.13 6.31
C ILE A 212 11.89 13.29 6.70
N ILE A 213 10.70 13.78 6.36
CA ILE A 213 9.48 13.00 6.35
C ILE A 213 9.32 12.43 4.94
N VAL A 214 9.24 11.10 4.83
CA VAL A 214 9.07 10.42 3.54
C VAL A 214 7.59 10.17 3.33
N ALA A 215 7.04 10.76 2.27
CA ALA A 215 5.65 10.58 1.90
C ALA A 215 5.36 9.14 1.44
N SER A 216 4.13 8.70 1.65
CA SER A 216 3.69 7.31 1.50
C SER A 216 3.39 6.98 0.04
N SER A 217 4.32 6.36 -0.68
CA SER A 217 4.11 5.83 -2.04
C SER A 217 4.80 4.49 -2.23
N ARG A 218 4.44 3.77 -3.30
CA ARG A 218 5.10 2.50 -3.65
C ARG A 218 6.55 2.73 -4.04
N GLN A 219 6.83 3.80 -4.79
CA GLN A 219 8.19 4.17 -5.17
C GLN A 219 9.08 4.33 -3.94
N MET A 220 8.64 5.10 -2.94
CA MET A 220 9.41 5.32 -1.72
C MET A 220 9.60 4.03 -0.93
N LEU A 221 8.53 3.26 -0.71
CA LEU A 221 8.56 2.04 0.09
C LEU A 221 9.50 0.97 -0.49
N LEU A 222 9.45 0.76 -1.80
CA LEU A 222 10.30 -0.24 -2.47
C LEU A 222 11.78 0.16 -2.46
N ASN A 223 12.09 1.45 -2.38
CA ASN A 223 13.45 1.98 -2.31
C ASN A 223 13.85 2.44 -0.89
N ARG A 224 13.11 2.00 0.13
CA ARG A 224 13.32 2.46 1.52
C ARG A 224 14.74 2.24 2.03
N GLN A 225 15.40 1.14 1.66
CA GLN A 225 16.77 0.87 2.09
C GLN A 225 17.74 1.92 1.53
N GLN A 226 17.67 2.23 0.24
CA GLN A 226 18.48 3.28 -0.37
C GLN A 226 18.25 4.64 0.30
N ILE A 227 16.99 4.97 0.58
CA ILE A 227 16.61 6.23 1.23
C ILE A 227 17.15 6.29 2.67
N THR A 228 17.07 5.20 3.44
CA THR A 228 17.61 5.13 4.79
C THR A 228 19.14 5.21 4.82
N ASP A 229 19.83 4.58 3.85
CA ASP A 229 21.28 4.65 3.72
C ASP A 229 21.75 6.07 3.37
N LEU A 230 21.02 6.78 2.50
CA LEU A 230 21.25 8.19 2.20
C LEU A 230 21.07 9.07 3.44
N ALA A 231 20.00 8.86 4.19
CA ALA A 231 19.75 9.60 5.44
C ALA A 231 20.88 9.40 6.47
N ALA A 232 21.34 8.18 6.65
CA ALA A 232 22.45 7.85 7.52
C ALA A 232 23.75 8.54 7.07
N ARG A 233 24.08 8.51 5.78
CA ARG A 233 25.26 9.19 5.19
C ARG A 233 25.24 10.70 5.43
N HIS A 234 24.08 11.32 5.26
CA HIS A 234 23.91 12.76 5.46
C HIS A 234 23.61 13.17 6.91
N ARG A 235 23.51 12.19 7.83
CA ARG A 235 23.13 12.40 9.24
C ARG A 235 21.83 13.17 9.39
N ILE A 236 20.80 12.78 8.62
CA ILE A 236 19.46 13.36 8.64
C ILE A 236 18.50 12.31 9.19
N LEU A 237 17.67 12.67 10.17
CA LEU A 237 16.64 11.79 10.73
C LEU A 237 15.58 11.46 9.68
N LEU A 238 15.04 10.25 9.72
CA LEU A 238 13.89 9.87 8.87
C LEU A 238 12.65 9.56 9.71
N VAL A 239 11.50 9.99 9.19
CA VAL A 239 10.16 9.64 9.66
C VAL A 239 9.30 9.24 8.48
N SER A 240 8.44 8.25 8.63
CA SER A 240 7.49 7.86 7.57
C SER A 240 6.23 7.20 8.13
N GLY A 241 5.36 6.71 7.23
CA GLY A 241 4.01 6.27 7.54
C GLY A 241 3.90 4.82 8.01
N TRP A 242 4.84 3.94 7.70
CA TRP A 242 4.64 2.50 7.87
C TRP A 242 5.79 1.81 8.61
N GLY A 243 5.47 0.79 9.43
CA GLY A 243 6.43 0.05 10.26
C GLY A 243 7.73 -0.37 9.58
N PRO A 244 7.74 -0.89 8.34
CA PRO A 244 8.96 -1.25 7.62
C PRO A 244 10.02 -0.14 7.50
N TRP A 245 9.64 1.13 7.58
CA TRP A 245 10.59 2.24 7.59
C TRP A 245 11.44 2.30 8.86
N ALA A 246 10.80 2.19 10.03
CA ALA A 246 11.52 2.13 11.30
C ALA A 246 12.43 0.90 11.37
N GLU A 247 11.99 -0.24 10.83
CA GLU A 247 12.78 -1.47 10.71
C GLU A 247 14.01 -1.30 9.82
N SER A 248 13.92 -0.48 8.78
CA SER A 248 15.04 -0.17 7.87
C SER A 248 15.96 0.92 8.37
N GLY A 249 15.68 1.59 9.51
CA GLY A 249 16.55 2.60 10.09
C GLY A 249 15.96 4.01 10.25
N ALA A 250 14.68 4.25 9.88
CA ALA A 250 14.03 5.49 10.22
C ALA A 250 13.90 5.63 11.76
N LEU A 251 13.92 6.87 12.27
CA LEU A 251 13.78 7.16 13.71
C LEU A 251 12.45 6.64 14.25
N LEU A 252 11.37 6.93 13.54
CA LEU A 252 10.04 6.46 13.87
C LEU A 252 9.17 6.33 12.63
N SER A 253 8.12 5.54 12.75
CA SER A 253 7.02 5.50 11.80
C SER A 253 5.69 5.55 12.55
N TYR A 254 4.68 6.18 11.91
CA TYR A 254 3.33 6.20 12.44
C TYR A 254 2.31 6.02 11.33
N GLY A 255 1.56 4.95 11.38
CA GLY A 255 0.52 4.60 10.40
C GLY A 255 -0.06 3.22 10.62
N PRO A 256 -0.98 2.78 9.76
CA PRO A 256 -1.62 1.47 9.90
C PRO A 256 -0.64 0.33 9.59
N ASP A 257 -1.00 -0.89 10.04
CA ASP A 257 -0.35 -2.10 9.56
C ASP A 257 -0.65 -2.29 8.06
N LEU A 258 0.36 -1.99 7.25
CA LEU A 258 0.27 -2.05 5.80
C LEU A 258 -0.12 -3.45 5.29
N ASN A 259 0.45 -4.50 5.90
CA ASN A 259 0.19 -5.88 5.48
C ASN A 259 -1.24 -6.31 5.83
N ALA A 260 -1.73 -5.94 7.00
CA ALA A 260 -3.10 -6.25 7.41
C ALA A 260 -4.14 -5.59 6.50
N ILE A 261 -3.97 -4.30 6.18
CA ILE A 261 -4.89 -3.58 5.30
C ILE A 261 -4.84 -4.13 3.86
N ILE A 262 -3.66 -4.45 3.33
CA ILE A 262 -3.56 -5.04 2.00
C ILE A 262 -4.17 -6.45 1.97
N ARG A 263 -3.99 -7.24 3.03
CA ARG A 263 -4.62 -8.56 3.17
C ARG A 263 -6.15 -8.44 3.16
N SER A 264 -6.72 -7.46 3.88
CA SER A 264 -8.17 -7.26 3.94
C SER A 264 -8.78 -6.85 2.59
N SER A 265 -8.01 -6.25 1.67
CA SER A 265 -8.51 -5.90 0.33
C SER A 265 -9.02 -7.10 -0.47
N ALA A 266 -8.57 -8.32 -0.16
CA ALA A 266 -9.08 -9.56 -0.73
C ALA A 266 -10.58 -9.77 -0.46
N ILE A 267 -11.13 -9.19 0.63
CA ILE A 267 -12.55 -9.24 0.95
C ILE A 267 -13.38 -8.51 -0.12
N HIS A 268 -12.87 -7.39 -0.66
CA HIS A 268 -13.54 -6.68 -1.74
C HIS A 268 -13.52 -7.50 -3.04
N VAL A 269 -12.40 -8.17 -3.32
CA VAL A 269 -12.28 -9.10 -4.46
C VAL A 269 -13.32 -10.22 -4.34
N ASP A 270 -13.41 -10.88 -3.18
CA ASP A 270 -14.37 -11.94 -2.91
C ASP A 270 -15.81 -11.48 -3.12
N LYS A 271 -16.19 -10.32 -2.53
CA LYS A 271 -17.53 -9.76 -2.69
C LYS A 271 -17.89 -9.49 -4.15
N ILE A 272 -16.94 -8.94 -4.94
CA ILE A 272 -17.17 -8.63 -6.35
C ILE A 272 -17.30 -9.93 -7.17
N LEU A 273 -16.44 -10.93 -6.92
CA LEU A 273 -16.54 -12.24 -7.59
C LEU A 273 -17.85 -12.95 -7.25
N LYS A 274 -18.47 -12.65 -6.11
CA LYS A 274 -19.81 -13.12 -5.70
C LYS A 274 -20.96 -12.23 -6.20
N GLY A 275 -20.68 -11.23 -7.03
CA GLY A 275 -21.69 -10.41 -7.71
C GLY A 275 -21.98 -9.05 -7.08
N ALA A 276 -21.23 -8.62 -6.03
CA ALA A 276 -21.39 -7.28 -5.50
C ALA A 276 -20.86 -6.22 -6.47
N LYS A 277 -21.52 -5.06 -6.51
CA LYS A 277 -21.10 -3.94 -7.36
C LYS A 277 -20.06 -3.07 -6.65
N PRO A 278 -18.92 -2.75 -7.28
CA PRO A 278 -17.88 -1.92 -6.68
C PRO A 278 -18.41 -0.59 -6.13
N GLY A 279 -19.26 0.09 -6.89
CA GLY A 279 -19.81 1.40 -6.51
C GLY A 279 -20.71 1.40 -5.27
N GLU A 280 -21.16 0.22 -4.82
CA GLU A 280 -21.98 0.04 -3.61
C GLU A 280 -21.14 -0.47 -2.42
N LEU A 281 -19.88 -0.88 -2.65
CA LEU A 281 -18.97 -1.35 -1.61
C LEU A 281 -18.17 -0.17 -1.03
N PRO A 282 -18.32 0.15 0.26
CA PRO A 282 -17.55 1.21 0.90
C PRO A 282 -16.04 0.96 0.83
N PHE A 283 -15.26 2.04 0.72
CA PHE A 283 -13.83 1.97 1.00
C PHE A 283 -13.59 1.63 2.46
N GLU A 284 -12.73 0.65 2.71
CA GLU A 284 -12.28 0.33 4.04
C GLU A 284 -11.14 1.27 4.46
N GLN A 285 -11.21 1.72 5.71
CA GLN A 285 -10.19 2.55 6.35
C GLN A 285 -9.60 1.81 7.55
N PRO A 286 -8.32 2.03 7.89
CA PRO A 286 -7.74 1.46 9.10
C PRO A 286 -8.39 2.06 10.35
N THR A 287 -8.59 1.23 11.35
CA THR A 287 -9.07 1.63 12.68
C THR A 287 -7.96 1.64 13.73
N LYS A 288 -6.78 1.08 13.39
CA LYS A 288 -5.61 1.02 14.26
C LYS A 288 -4.40 1.61 13.55
N PHE A 289 -3.62 2.38 14.29
CA PHE A 289 -2.38 3.00 13.84
C PHE A 289 -1.27 2.66 14.84
N ASP A 290 -0.15 2.17 14.32
CA ASP A 290 0.98 1.76 15.14
C ASP A 290 2.07 2.83 15.12
N LEU A 291 2.54 3.21 16.31
CA LEU A 291 3.75 4.00 16.51
C LEU A 291 4.92 3.04 16.71
N VAL A 292 5.87 3.04 15.79
CA VAL A 292 7.10 2.25 15.88
C VAL A 292 8.27 3.20 16.06
N ILE A 293 9.09 2.97 17.10
CA ILE A 293 10.26 3.80 17.43
C ILE A 293 11.53 2.95 17.34
N ASN A 294 12.56 3.48 16.66
CA ASN A 294 13.86 2.84 16.55
C ASN A 294 14.88 3.49 17.52
N LEU A 295 15.15 2.81 18.65
CA LEU A 295 16.11 3.28 19.65
C LEU A 295 17.56 3.22 19.15
N ARG A 296 17.90 2.33 18.22
CA ARG A 296 19.27 2.31 17.63
C ARG A 296 19.51 3.62 16.87
N THR A 297 18.55 4.03 16.04
CA THR A 297 18.62 5.29 15.32
C THR A 297 18.63 6.48 16.29
N ALA A 298 17.76 6.49 17.31
CA ALA A 298 17.75 7.54 18.31
C ALA A 298 19.13 7.69 18.98
N ARG A 299 19.73 6.59 19.45
CA ARG A 299 21.08 6.58 20.06
C ARG A 299 22.16 7.08 19.09
N ALA A 300 22.13 6.66 17.82
CA ALA A 300 23.10 7.08 16.80
C ALA A 300 23.07 8.59 16.52
N PHE A 301 21.92 9.22 16.75
CA PHE A 301 21.73 10.67 16.63
C PHE A 301 21.84 11.43 17.98
N GLY A 302 22.19 10.74 19.07
CA GLY A 302 22.33 11.35 20.42
C GLY A 302 20.98 11.78 21.00
N LEU A 303 19.87 11.18 20.56
CA LEU A 303 18.53 11.49 21.04
C LEU A 303 18.11 10.54 22.16
N THR A 304 17.47 11.12 23.18
CA THR A 304 16.79 10.37 24.24
C THR A 304 15.29 10.42 23.97
N ILE A 305 14.67 9.27 23.77
CA ILE A 305 13.22 9.17 23.56
C ILE A 305 12.51 9.47 24.89
N PRO A 306 11.59 10.45 24.96
CA PRO A 306 10.80 10.70 26.16
C PRO A 306 10.05 9.46 26.63
N GLN A 307 10.04 9.18 27.91
CA GLN A 307 9.36 8.02 28.48
C GLN A 307 7.85 8.01 28.13
N SER A 308 7.22 9.18 28.13
CA SER A 308 5.82 9.34 27.73
C SER A 308 5.56 8.95 26.27
N LEU A 309 6.53 9.15 25.37
CA LEU A 309 6.42 8.73 23.97
C LEU A 309 6.71 7.23 23.82
N ALA A 310 7.74 6.72 24.50
CA ALA A 310 8.08 5.30 24.51
C ALA A 310 6.92 4.44 25.03
N ALA A 311 6.22 4.91 26.06
CA ALA A 311 5.04 4.21 26.62
C ALA A 311 3.83 4.16 25.65
N ARG A 312 3.80 5.02 24.63
CA ARG A 312 2.75 5.06 23.59
C ARG A 312 3.14 4.27 22.34
N ALA A 313 4.38 3.80 22.27
CA ALA A 313 4.84 3.03 21.13
C ALA A 313 4.24 1.62 21.14
N ASP A 314 3.69 1.21 20.01
CA ASP A 314 3.20 -0.16 19.81
C ASP A 314 4.37 -1.14 19.60
N LYS A 315 5.49 -0.65 19.07
CA LYS A 315 6.74 -1.40 18.87
C LYS A 315 7.95 -0.53 19.08
N VAL A 316 8.91 -1.07 19.80
CA VAL A 316 10.23 -0.44 20.01
C VAL A 316 11.30 -1.37 19.42
N ILE A 317 12.20 -0.83 18.60
CA ILE A 317 13.33 -1.53 17.98
C ILE A 317 14.59 -1.16 18.77
N GLU A 318 15.21 -2.15 19.41
CA GLU A 318 16.40 -1.99 20.26
C GLU A 318 17.70 -2.29 19.52
#